data_ebd4a4366b0971c4ab4fe791b30a4f2f
#
_entry.id   ebd4a4366b0971c4ab4fe791b30a4f2f
#
_cell.length_a   1.000
_cell.length_b   1.000
_cell.length_c   1.000
_cell.angle_alpha   90.00
_cell.angle_beta   90.00
_cell.angle_gamma   90.00
#
_symmetry.space_group_name_H-M   'P 1'
#
loop_
_entity.id
_entity.type
_entity.pdbx_description
1 polymer ?
#
loop_
_entity_poly.entity_id
_entity_poly.type
_entity_poly.pdbx_seq_one_letter_code
_entity_poly.pdbx_strand_id
1 'polypeptide(L)'
;LFRSLSGTLRTFDIAERDDLVKRAEAAIDHVAAAYGATADFSIKQNAALTYNDPALSTWLAPVLEEAAGAGNVNPASPPTTVAEDFSYFQGQIPGVFYHLGGTKIGEDPATAAPNHSPGFDVDESVLPVGVRAHVMTAIRFLQRP
;
A
#
# COMPACT_ATOMS: atom_id res chain seq x y z
N LEU A 1 -32.52 -7.89 -19.61
CA LEU A 1 -31.13 -7.49 -19.91
C LEU A 1 -30.36 -7.46 -18.61
N PHE A 2 -29.37 -8.34 -18.47
CA PHE A 2 -28.45 -8.30 -17.34
C PHE A 2 -27.23 -7.42 -17.69
N ARG A 3 -26.82 -6.58 -16.75
CA ARG A 3 -25.56 -5.81 -16.80
C ARG A 3 -24.87 -5.95 -15.48
N SER A 4 -23.55 -6.09 -15.49
CA SER A 4 -22.75 -6.05 -14.28
C SER A 4 -21.75 -4.89 -14.33
N LEU A 5 -21.54 -4.28 -13.18
CA LEU A 5 -20.52 -3.26 -12.94
C LEU A 5 -19.61 -3.78 -11.85
N SER A 6 -18.32 -3.58 -12.00
CA SER A 6 -17.35 -3.91 -10.97
C SER A 6 -16.39 -2.74 -10.77
N GLY A 7 -15.90 -2.59 -9.56
CA GLY A 7 -15.00 -1.52 -9.20
C GLY A 7 -14.23 -1.83 -7.94
N THR A 8 -13.46 -0.86 -7.47
CA THR A 8 -12.69 -0.96 -6.23
C THR A 8 -13.00 0.24 -5.35
N LEU A 9 -13.25 -0.03 -4.07
CA LEU A 9 -13.33 0.97 -3.01
C LEU A 9 -12.04 0.92 -2.18
N ARG A 10 -11.43 2.08 -1.94
CA ARG A 10 -10.21 2.21 -1.16
C ARG A 10 -10.34 3.34 -0.16
N THR A 11 -10.00 3.09 1.10
CA THR A 11 -10.04 4.06 2.20
C THR A 11 -8.84 3.85 3.10
N PHE A 12 -8.53 4.85 3.93
CA PHE A 12 -7.51 4.77 4.97
C PHE A 12 -8.12 4.55 6.38
N ASP A 13 -9.44 4.39 6.45
CA ASP A 13 -10.15 4.18 7.71
C ASP A 13 -11.23 3.12 7.55
N ILE A 14 -11.34 2.23 8.55
CA ILE A 14 -12.28 1.10 8.52
C ILE A 14 -13.73 1.60 8.71
N ALA A 15 -13.93 2.56 9.60
CA ALA A 15 -15.28 3.08 9.86
C ALA A 15 -15.79 3.90 8.66
N GLU A 16 -14.93 4.66 8.02
CA GLU A 16 -15.23 5.35 6.76
C GLU A 16 -15.58 4.35 5.65
N ARG A 17 -14.83 3.27 5.51
CA ARG A 17 -15.12 2.19 4.57
C ARG A 17 -16.53 1.64 4.77
N ASP A 18 -16.86 1.30 6.02
CA ASP A 18 -18.14 0.68 6.34
C ASP A 18 -19.32 1.63 6.09
N ASP A 19 -19.14 2.93 6.32
CA ASP A 19 -20.14 3.95 5.95
C ASP A 19 -20.28 4.07 4.43
N LEU A 20 -19.16 4.14 3.70
CA LEU A 20 -19.18 4.22 2.24
C LEU A 20 -19.83 3.01 1.59
N VAL A 21 -19.62 1.80 2.12
CA VAL A 21 -20.28 0.57 1.62
C VAL A 21 -21.80 0.68 1.78
N LYS A 22 -22.29 1.07 2.95
CA LYS A 22 -23.74 1.25 3.18
C LYS A 22 -24.35 2.32 2.27
N ARG A 23 -23.65 3.43 2.08
CA ARG A 23 -24.10 4.50 1.19
C ARG A 23 -24.10 4.11 -0.28
N ALA A 24 -23.10 3.32 -0.70
CA ALA A 24 -23.04 2.79 -2.06
C ALA A 24 -24.19 1.83 -2.34
N GLU A 25 -24.49 0.91 -1.44
CA GLU A 25 -25.61 -0.02 -1.55
C GLU A 25 -26.93 0.75 -1.68
N ALA A 26 -27.20 1.67 -0.75
CA ALA A 26 -28.40 2.49 -0.80
C ALA A 26 -28.53 3.32 -2.10
N ALA A 27 -27.44 3.89 -2.57
CA ALA A 27 -27.43 4.65 -3.82
C ALA A 27 -27.73 3.75 -5.04
N ILE A 28 -27.14 2.56 -5.07
CA ILE A 28 -27.36 1.58 -6.14
C ILE A 28 -28.85 1.17 -6.18
N ASP A 29 -29.43 0.84 -5.03
CA ASP A 29 -30.86 0.46 -4.93
C ASP A 29 -31.78 1.59 -5.39
N HIS A 30 -31.53 2.82 -4.95
CA HIS A 30 -32.35 3.97 -5.34
C HIS A 30 -32.26 4.26 -6.86
N VAL A 31 -31.06 4.18 -7.42
CA VAL A 31 -30.87 4.38 -8.87
C VAL A 31 -31.55 3.28 -9.66
N ALA A 32 -31.39 2.01 -9.26
CA ALA A 32 -32.05 0.89 -9.93
C ALA A 32 -33.57 1.04 -9.90
N ALA A 33 -34.14 1.35 -8.73
CA ALA A 33 -35.58 1.56 -8.56
C ALA A 33 -36.13 2.72 -9.42
N ALA A 34 -35.37 3.82 -9.55
CA ALA A 34 -35.76 4.95 -10.40
C ALA A 34 -35.95 4.57 -11.89
N TYR A 35 -35.28 3.50 -12.32
CA TYR A 35 -35.38 2.95 -13.69
C TYR A 35 -36.26 1.68 -13.78
N GLY A 36 -37.00 1.34 -12.72
CA GLY A 36 -37.81 0.11 -12.68
C GLY A 36 -37.00 -1.18 -12.71
N ALA A 37 -35.76 -1.14 -12.26
CA ALA A 37 -34.85 -2.27 -12.18
C ALA A 37 -34.59 -2.66 -10.72
N THR A 38 -33.91 -3.80 -10.55
CA THR A 38 -33.35 -4.25 -9.27
C THR A 38 -31.85 -4.41 -9.41
N ALA A 39 -31.13 -4.18 -8.35
CA ALA A 39 -29.69 -4.42 -8.27
C ALA A 39 -29.37 -5.49 -7.23
N ASP A 40 -28.29 -6.22 -7.46
CA ASP A 40 -27.65 -7.10 -6.49
C ASP A 40 -26.26 -6.55 -6.22
N PHE A 41 -26.01 -6.13 -4.98
CA PHE A 41 -24.76 -5.53 -4.56
C PHE A 41 -23.97 -6.50 -3.69
N SER A 42 -22.70 -6.66 -4.01
CA SER A 42 -21.79 -7.44 -3.18
C SER A 42 -20.43 -6.77 -3.09
N ILE A 43 -19.78 -6.89 -1.95
CA ILE A 43 -18.44 -6.40 -1.73
C ILE A 43 -17.56 -7.49 -1.11
N LYS A 44 -16.33 -7.62 -1.60
CA LYS A 44 -15.33 -8.50 -1.04
C LYS A 44 -14.16 -7.67 -0.53
N GLN A 45 -13.82 -7.84 0.75
CA GLN A 45 -12.61 -7.24 1.29
C GLN A 45 -11.40 -8.08 0.85
N ASN A 46 -10.49 -7.46 0.10
CA ASN A 46 -9.32 -8.15 -0.45
C ASN A 46 -8.01 -7.77 0.24
N ALA A 47 -7.99 -6.70 1.04
CA ALA A 47 -6.84 -6.30 1.84
C ALA A 47 -7.30 -5.53 3.09
N ALA A 48 -6.48 -5.55 4.13
CA ALA A 48 -6.62 -4.69 5.29
C ALA A 48 -5.86 -3.36 5.08
N LEU A 49 -5.93 -2.47 6.06
CA LEU A 49 -5.14 -1.25 6.05
C LEU A 49 -3.67 -1.58 6.35
N THR A 50 -2.77 -1.19 5.46
CA THR A 50 -1.33 -1.20 5.73
C THR A 50 -0.99 0.01 6.58
N TYR A 51 -0.64 -0.23 7.84
CA TYR A 51 -0.37 0.82 8.83
C TYR A 51 0.99 0.61 9.47
N ASN A 52 1.91 1.53 9.23
CA ASN A 52 3.24 1.47 9.81
C ASN A 52 3.20 1.89 11.28
N ASP A 53 3.67 1.01 12.17
CA ASP A 53 3.79 1.32 13.59
C ASP A 53 4.73 2.52 13.80
N PRO A 54 4.30 3.59 14.50
CA PRO A 54 5.10 4.81 14.62
C PRO A 54 6.41 4.61 15.38
N ALA A 55 6.41 3.76 16.41
CA ALA A 55 7.62 3.51 17.21
C ALA A 55 8.65 2.71 16.42
N LEU A 56 8.18 1.66 15.71
CA LEU A 56 9.04 0.88 14.83
C LEU A 56 9.53 1.71 13.64
N SER A 57 8.71 2.56 13.06
CA SER A 57 9.10 3.44 11.95
C SER A 57 10.21 4.40 12.38
N THR A 58 10.07 5.02 13.56
CA THR A 58 11.09 5.91 14.13
C THR A 58 12.40 5.17 14.39
N TRP A 59 12.33 3.95 14.91
CA TRP A 59 13.50 3.11 15.16
C TRP A 59 14.15 2.64 13.86
N LEU A 60 13.35 2.30 12.84
CA LEU A 60 13.85 1.71 11.59
C LEU A 60 14.50 2.75 10.68
N ALA A 61 14.02 3.98 10.65
CA ALA A 61 14.51 5.01 9.73
C ALA A 61 16.04 5.16 9.72
N PRO A 62 16.75 5.30 10.87
CA PRO A 62 18.20 5.38 10.86
C PRO A 62 18.90 4.08 10.38
N VAL A 63 18.28 2.93 10.58
CA VAL A 63 18.82 1.64 10.07
C VAL A 63 18.74 1.59 8.55
N LEU A 64 17.64 2.08 7.99
CA LEU A 64 17.48 2.20 6.54
C LEU A 64 18.44 3.25 5.95
N GLU A 65 18.69 4.35 6.64
CA GLU A 65 19.70 5.33 6.21
C GLU A 65 21.12 4.76 6.20
N GLU A 66 21.47 3.94 7.19
CA GLU A 66 22.75 3.21 7.20
C GLU A 66 22.85 2.25 6.00
N ALA A 67 21.74 1.60 5.63
CA ALA A 67 21.72 0.67 4.51
C ALA A 67 21.73 1.35 3.14
N ALA A 68 20.98 2.43 2.98
CA ALA A 68 20.77 3.11 1.70
C ALA A 68 21.73 4.28 1.47
N GLY A 69 22.40 4.76 2.52
CA GLY A 69 23.21 5.98 2.53
C GLY A 69 22.42 7.19 3.00
N ALA A 70 23.12 8.13 3.62
CA ALA A 70 22.51 9.33 4.20
C ALA A 70 21.72 10.13 3.17
N GLY A 71 20.51 10.55 3.53
CA GLY A 71 19.64 11.35 2.68
C GLY A 71 18.85 10.56 1.62
N ASN A 72 19.01 9.23 1.57
CA ASN A 72 18.30 8.37 0.62
C ASN A 72 17.04 7.71 1.22
N VAL A 73 16.62 8.10 2.41
CA VAL A 73 15.40 7.64 3.05
C VAL A 73 14.41 8.80 3.18
N ASN A 74 13.21 8.62 2.69
CA ASN A 74 12.11 9.56 2.88
C ASN A 74 11.12 9.00 3.92
N PRO A 75 11.20 9.44 5.20
CA PRO A 75 10.31 8.95 6.26
C PRO A 75 8.90 9.58 6.18
N ALA A 76 8.70 10.60 5.36
CA ALA A 76 7.46 11.36 5.24
C ALA A 76 6.77 11.14 3.88
N SER A 77 6.89 9.94 3.32
CA SER A 77 6.19 9.61 2.08
C SER A 77 4.67 9.72 2.27
N PRO A 78 3.94 10.37 1.35
CA PRO A 78 2.49 10.46 1.45
C PRO A 78 1.85 9.07 1.40
N PRO A 79 0.70 8.88 2.06
CA PRO A 79 -0.01 7.61 2.03
C PRO A 79 -0.49 7.29 0.62
N THR A 80 -0.49 6.01 0.27
CA THR A 80 -0.95 5.51 -1.02
C THR A 80 -2.12 4.55 -0.85
N THR A 81 -3.04 4.54 -1.79
CA THR A 81 -4.23 3.67 -1.78
C THR A 81 -3.97 2.32 -2.46
N VAL A 82 -2.77 1.79 -2.37
CA VAL A 82 -2.45 0.45 -2.87
C VAL A 82 -2.87 -0.62 -1.87
N ALA A 83 -3.23 -1.79 -2.37
CA ALA A 83 -3.51 -2.96 -1.54
C ALA A 83 -2.21 -3.74 -1.31
N GLU A 84 -2.01 -4.21 -0.08
CA GLU A 84 -0.81 -4.93 0.30
C GLU A 84 -1.15 -6.04 1.30
N ASP A 85 -0.78 -7.28 1.00
CA ASP A 85 -1.08 -8.44 1.85
C ASP A 85 -0.33 -8.39 3.18
N PHE A 86 0.77 -7.66 3.26
CA PHE A 86 1.50 -7.41 4.51
C PHE A 86 0.63 -6.76 5.59
N SER A 87 -0.45 -6.08 5.20
CA SER A 87 -1.46 -5.52 6.09
C SER A 87 -2.06 -6.54 7.05
N TYR A 88 -2.19 -7.82 6.64
CA TYR A 88 -2.70 -8.87 7.51
C TYR A 88 -1.71 -9.25 8.61
N PHE A 89 -0.41 -9.20 8.34
CA PHE A 89 0.62 -9.38 9.37
C PHE A 89 0.61 -8.20 10.34
N GLN A 90 0.51 -6.98 9.83
CA GLN A 90 0.44 -5.77 10.66
C GLN A 90 -0.81 -5.72 11.56
N GLY A 91 -1.89 -6.38 11.17
CA GLY A 91 -3.07 -6.57 12.01
C GLY A 91 -2.87 -7.49 13.21
N GLN A 92 -1.77 -8.26 13.25
CA GLN A 92 -1.45 -9.20 14.34
C GLN A 92 -0.27 -8.71 15.19
N ILE A 93 0.72 -8.11 14.57
CA ILE A 93 1.94 -7.61 15.22
C ILE A 93 2.33 -6.25 14.63
N PRO A 94 2.94 -5.37 15.43
CA PRO A 94 3.50 -4.12 14.89
C PRO A 94 4.48 -4.39 13.74
N GLY A 95 4.33 -3.66 12.64
CA GLY A 95 5.16 -3.82 11.45
C GLY A 95 5.41 -2.52 10.72
N VAL A 96 6.40 -2.52 9.85
CA VAL A 96 6.70 -1.41 8.94
C VAL A 96 6.83 -1.94 7.53
N PHE A 97 6.07 -1.34 6.63
CA PHE A 97 6.16 -1.54 5.19
C PHE A 97 6.83 -0.32 4.56
N TYR A 98 7.84 -0.53 3.76
CA TYR A 98 8.53 0.54 3.05
C TYR A 98 8.77 0.15 1.59
N HIS A 99 8.90 1.15 0.73
CA HIS A 99 9.21 0.95 -0.68
C HIS A 99 10.70 1.16 -0.93
N LEU A 100 11.26 0.34 -1.81
CA LEU A 100 12.58 0.55 -2.39
C LEU A 100 12.39 1.26 -3.74
N GLY A 101 12.98 2.44 -3.90
CA GLY A 101 12.99 3.15 -5.18
C GLY A 101 13.81 2.39 -6.21
N GLY A 102 13.21 2.12 -7.37
CA GLY A 102 13.84 1.34 -8.45
C GLY A 102 13.91 2.09 -9.78
N THR A 103 13.55 3.37 -9.83
CA THR A 103 13.69 4.18 -11.05
C THR A 103 15.16 4.36 -11.39
N LYS A 104 15.51 4.16 -12.66
CA LYS A 104 16.91 4.29 -13.14
C LYS A 104 17.44 5.70 -12.92
N ILE A 105 18.72 5.79 -12.59
CA ILE A 105 19.40 7.07 -12.39
C ILE A 105 19.31 7.90 -13.67
N GLY A 106 18.80 9.13 -13.54
CA GLY A 106 18.61 10.06 -14.64
C GLY A 106 17.24 9.98 -15.33
N GLU A 107 16.39 9.03 -14.94
CA GLU A 107 14.99 9.01 -15.36
C GLU A 107 14.11 9.77 -14.35
N ASP A 108 13.05 10.38 -14.86
CA ASP A 108 12.05 11.03 -14.01
C ASP A 108 11.05 10.00 -13.45
N PRO A 109 10.98 9.83 -12.12
CA PRO A 109 10.03 8.88 -11.52
C PRO A 109 8.57 9.16 -11.88
N ALA A 110 8.21 10.39 -12.22
CA ALA A 110 6.85 10.75 -12.59
C ALA A 110 6.45 10.21 -13.98
N THR A 111 7.43 9.91 -14.83
CA THR A 111 7.21 9.39 -16.19
C THR A 111 7.64 7.93 -16.35
N ALA A 112 8.29 7.35 -15.36
CA ALA A 112 8.70 5.96 -15.37
C ALA A 112 7.47 5.04 -15.45
N ALA A 113 7.62 3.91 -16.16
CA ALA A 113 6.55 2.95 -16.30
C ALA A 113 6.17 2.38 -14.91
N PRO A 114 4.89 2.41 -14.52
CA PRO A 114 4.47 1.97 -13.20
C PRO A 114 4.52 0.46 -13.07
N ASN A 115 4.53 -0.01 -11.81
CA ASN A 115 4.32 -1.43 -11.51
C ASN A 115 3.07 -1.96 -12.24
N HIS A 116 3.07 -3.24 -12.59
CA HIS A 116 1.99 -3.89 -13.31
C HIS A 116 1.76 -3.37 -14.74
N SER A 117 2.77 -2.75 -15.37
CA SER A 117 2.75 -2.37 -16.77
C SER A 117 3.77 -3.17 -17.58
N PRO A 118 3.55 -3.38 -18.89
CA PRO A 118 4.51 -4.09 -19.75
C PRO A 118 5.87 -3.42 -19.90
N GLY A 119 5.93 -2.11 -19.61
CA GLY A 119 7.17 -1.33 -19.67
C GLY A 119 7.88 -1.19 -18.32
N PHE A 120 7.37 -1.87 -17.26
CA PHE A 120 8.01 -1.80 -15.96
C PHE A 120 9.44 -2.35 -16.01
N ASP A 121 10.37 -1.55 -15.51
CA ASP A 121 11.79 -1.90 -15.43
C ASP A 121 12.40 -1.25 -14.17
N VAL A 122 13.45 -1.83 -13.65
CA VAL A 122 14.10 -1.36 -12.42
C VAL A 122 15.61 -1.22 -12.61
N ASP A 123 16.20 -0.29 -11.88
CA ASP A 123 17.64 -0.23 -11.71
C ASP A 123 18.09 -1.38 -10.81
N GLU A 124 18.69 -2.42 -11.39
CA GLU A 124 19.14 -3.58 -10.65
C GLU A 124 20.21 -3.25 -9.59
N SER A 125 20.89 -2.11 -9.71
CA SER A 125 21.87 -1.66 -8.72
C SER A 125 21.29 -1.38 -7.34
N VAL A 126 19.96 -1.19 -7.22
CA VAL A 126 19.28 -1.00 -5.94
C VAL A 126 18.97 -2.32 -5.21
N LEU A 127 19.00 -3.47 -5.89
CA LEU A 127 18.68 -4.75 -5.28
C LEU A 127 19.61 -5.09 -4.09
N PRO A 128 20.93 -4.89 -4.16
CA PRO A 128 21.81 -5.07 -3.01
C PRO A 128 21.48 -4.15 -1.83
N VAL A 129 20.93 -2.95 -2.09
CA VAL A 129 20.48 -2.03 -1.04
C VAL A 129 19.28 -2.63 -0.30
N GLY A 130 18.30 -3.19 -1.03
CA GLY A 130 17.16 -3.89 -0.43
C GLY A 130 17.59 -5.06 0.44
N VAL A 131 18.49 -5.92 -0.05
CA VAL A 131 19.04 -7.03 0.73
C VAL A 131 19.71 -6.53 2.00
N ARG A 132 20.59 -5.52 1.89
CA ARG A 132 21.27 -4.92 3.04
C ARG A 132 20.29 -4.35 4.05
N ALA A 133 19.26 -3.64 3.60
CA ALA A 133 18.23 -3.07 4.47
C ALA A 133 17.52 -4.16 5.30
N HIS A 134 17.11 -5.27 4.68
CA HIS A 134 16.50 -6.38 5.40
C HIS A 134 17.43 -7.05 6.38
N VAL A 135 18.66 -7.36 5.97
CA VAL A 135 19.66 -8.01 6.85
C VAL A 135 20.00 -7.13 8.05
N MET A 136 20.24 -5.83 7.81
CA MET A 136 20.56 -4.89 8.89
C MET A 136 19.37 -4.70 9.83
N THR A 137 18.16 -4.61 9.31
CA THR A 137 16.93 -4.54 10.12
C THR A 137 16.83 -5.74 11.05
N ALA A 138 17.01 -6.97 10.54
CA ALA A 138 16.94 -8.18 11.35
C ALA A 138 18.03 -8.21 12.44
N ILE A 139 19.29 -7.92 12.09
CA ILE A 139 20.41 -7.91 13.05
C ILE A 139 20.19 -6.84 14.13
N ARG A 140 19.87 -5.61 13.72
CA ARG A 140 19.65 -4.51 14.67
C ARG A 140 18.45 -4.75 15.57
N PHE A 141 17.39 -5.38 15.05
CA PHE A 141 16.22 -5.74 15.85
C PHE A 141 16.55 -6.77 16.93
N LEU A 142 17.30 -7.81 16.59
CA LEU A 142 17.73 -8.87 17.53
C LEU A 142 18.73 -8.37 18.58
N GLN A 143 19.42 -7.27 18.32
CA GLN A 143 20.37 -6.63 19.24
C GLN A 143 19.74 -5.55 20.13
N ARG A 144 18.44 -5.34 20.02
CA ARG A 144 17.73 -4.39 20.91
C ARG A 144 17.82 -4.88 22.35
N PRO A 145 18.06 -3.97 23.31
CA PRO A 145 18.08 -4.28 24.73
C PRO A 145 16.71 -4.72 25.26
#